data_fc1b91eb18de5f38ec9c608bf1883d39
#
_entry.id   fc1b91eb18de5f38ec9c608bf1883d39
#
_cell.length_a   1.000
_cell.length_b   1.000
_cell.length_c   1.000
_cell.angle_alpha   90.00
_cell.angle_beta   90.00
_cell.angle_gamma   90.00
#
_symmetry.space_group_name_H-M   'P 1'
#
loop_
_entity.id
_entity.type
_entity.pdbx_description
1 polymer ?
#
loop_
_entity_poly.entity_id
_entity_poly.type
_entity_poly.pdbx_seq_one_letter_code
_entity_poly.pdbx_strand_id
1 'polypeptide(L)'
;RKGVSKKTKDKILKILNNLQNGNNTNQTKNILICCQSGPSYNKTLEESLDKINNEIYKFNLIKYFIPAKEFKPSQFVKILKETSKFDAVIIVSQEDQNINNELSKIASEGKPVITLTTDFPNSSRSAYIGNNQSNAGSTAANIIGKNVGKRSGSILMVMSMPYRCQQERELGFRKVLRSEFPNLKIKESVFNLDTSEQSYKYVKKYIKENGPPLGIYNIAGGNLGVSKAISEMNVKDHIVFVGHELNKNSRNLLENNKMDFVIGHDVELEIKVAFDKILDFEKNSDNQNSFFSDILIFNRYNCMDKKVY
;
A
#
# COMPACT_ATOMS: atom_id res chain seq x y z
N ARG A 1 -2.03 51.40 -1.65
CA ARG A 1 -2.13 49.93 -1.81
C ARG A 1 -3.18 49.67 -2.89
N LYS A 2 -2.81 49.11 -4.05
CA LYS A 2 -3.76 48.70 -5.09
C LYS A 2 -4.56 47.50 -4.59
N GLY A 3 -5.86 47.64 -4.44
CA GLY A 3 -6.77 46.56 -4.08
C GLY A 3 -6.88 45.51 -5.18
N VAL A 4 -7.39 44.32 -4.83
CA VAL A 4 -7.64 43.20 -5.75
C VAL A 4 -8.60 43.63 -6.86
N SER A 5 -8.32 43.32 -8.12
CA SER A 5 -9.16 43.71 -9.24
C SER A 5 -10.59 43.14 -9.12
N LYS A 6 -11.58 43.86 -9.66
CA LYS A 6 -12.99 43.39 -9.63
C LYS A 6 -13.12 41.95 -10.17
N LYS A 7 -12.44 41.65 -11.27
CA LYS A 7 -12.40 40.31 -11.90
C LYS A 7 -11.84 39.23 -10.97
N THR A 8 -10.82 39.54 -10.16
CA THR A 8 -10.23 38.66 -9.18
C THR A 8 -11.16 38.47 -7.98
N LYS A 9 -11.83 39.54 -7.54
CA LYS A 9 -12.81 39.52 -6.46
C LYS A 9 -14.01 38.62 -6.84
N ASP A 10 -14.53 38.77 -8.05
CA ASP A 10 -15.65 37.98 -8.58
C ASP A 10 -15.27 36.50 -8.72
N LYS A 11 -14.02 36.21 -9.11
CA LYS A 11 -13.50 34.86 -9.18
C LYS A 11 -13.37 34.20 -7.80
N ILE A 12 -12.91 34.95 -6.80
CA ILE A 12 -12.81 34.50 -5.41
C ILE A 12 -14.21 34.28 -4.82
N LEU A 13 -15.16 35.21 -5.05
CA LEU A 13 -16.55 35.06 -4.60
C LEU A 13 -17.23 33.85 -5.25
N LYS A 14 -16.97 33.59 -6.52
CA LYS A 14 -17.50 32.42 -7.21
C LYS A 14 -16.93 31.10 -6.64
N ILE A 15 -15.63 31.08 -6.29
CA ILE A 15 -14.99 29.95 -5.60
C ILE A 15 -15.57 29.77 -4.19
N LEU A 16 -15.72 30.84 -3.42
CA LEU A 16 -16.33 30.80 -2.08
C LEU A 16 -17.79 30.35 -2.12
N ASN A 17 -18.58 30.85 -3.07
CA ASN A 17 -19.96 30.38 -3.26
C ASN A 17 -20.02 28.91 -3.69
N ASN A 18 -19.10 28.45 -4.53
CA ASN A 18 -19.01 27.02 -4.89
C ASN A 18 -18.59 26.17 -3.69
N LEU A 19 -17.69 26.66 -2.83
CA LEU A 19 -17.31 25.99 -1.58
C LEU A 19 -18.47 25.99 -0.55
N GLN A 20 -19.24 27.07 -0.48
CA GLN A 20 -20.42 27.15 0.39
C GLN A 20 -21.63 26.36 -0.14
N ASN A 21 -21.84 26.36 -1.46
CA ASN A 21 -22.95 25.65 -2.11
C ASN A 21 -22.63 24.17 -2.43
N GLY A 22 -21.35 23.76 -2.43
CA GLY A 22 -20.92 22.35 -2.52
C GLY A 22 -21.24 21.53 -1.27
N ASN A 23 -21.65 22.19 -0.18
CA ASN A 23 -22.02 21.55 1.09
C ASN A 23 -23.53 21.36 1.27
N ASN A 24 -24.35 21.54 0.24
CA ASN A 24 -25.82 21.40 0.34
C ASN A 24 -26.35 20.10 -0.30
N THR A 25 -25.73 18.97 0.01
CA THR A 25 -26.46 17.70 0.12
C THR A 25 -26.28 17.22 1.55
N ASN A 26 -27.28 17.47 2.38
CA ASN A 26 -27.33 17.13 3.82
C ASN A 26 -27.39 15.61 4.08
N GLN A 27 -26.89 14.78 3.20
CA GLN A 27 -26.81 13.35 3.39
C GLN A 27 -25.35 12.92 3.48
N THR A 28 -24.94 12.54 4.68
CA THR A 28 -23.59 11.98 4.92
C THR A 28 -23.45 10.70 4.10
N LYS A 29 -22.50 10.65 3.16
CA LYS A 29 -22.24 9.45 2.34
C LYS A 29 -21.75 8.30 3.22
N ASN A 30 -22.28 7.12 2.95
CA ASN A 30 -21.85 5.86 3.55
C ASN A 30 -20.74 5.24 2.67
N ILE A 31 -19.53 5.13 3.17
CA ILE A 31 -18.41 4.56 2.44
C ILE A 31 -18.06 3.19 3.02
N LEU A 32 -18.20 2.15 2.20
CA LEU A 32 -17.80 0.80 2.57
C LEU A 32 -16.28 0.65 2.37
N ILE A 33 -15.58 0.26 3.43
CA ILE A 33 -14.15 -0.03 3.43
C ILE A 33 -13.95 -1.52 3.66
N CYS A 34 -13.45 -2.22 2.65
CA CYS A 34 -13.08 -3.63 2.74
C CYS A 34 -11.56 -3.75 2.70
N CYS A 35 -10.93 -4.19 3.77
CA CYS A 35 -9.48 -4.39 3.81
C CYS A 35 -9.11 -5.78 4.30
N GLN A 36 -8.40 -6.51 3.44
CA GLN A 36 -7.70 -7.74 3.79
C GLN A 36 -6.20 -7.47 3.69
N SER A 37 -5.50 -7.50 4.80
CA SER A 37 -4.04 -7.37 4.81
C SER A 37 -3.42 -7.87 6.12
N GLY A 38 -2.10 -7.70 6.26
CA GLY A 38 -1.39 -7.94 7.52
C GLY A 38 -1.81 -6.96 8.62
N PRO A 39 -1.64 -7.36 9.91
CA PRO A 39 -2.11 -6.56 11.04
C PRO A 39 -1.54 -5.13 11.09
N SER A 40 -0.29 -4.97 10.65
CA SER A 40 0.39 -3.67 10.66
C SER A 40 -0.24 -2.69 9.66
N TYR A 41 -0.48 -3.15 8.43
CA TYR A 41 -1.10 -2.31 7.40
C TYR A 41 -2.56 -2.02 7.74
N ASN A 42 -3.34 -3.02 8.20
CA ASN A 42 -4.71 -2.81 8.63
C ASN A 42 -4.80 -1.68 9.66
N LYS A 43 -3.92 -1.69 10.66
CA LYS A 43 -3.87 -0.65 11.69
C LYS A 43 -3.54 0.72 11.10
N THR A 44 -2.49 0.81 10.29
CA THR A 44 -2.07 2.08 9.64
C THR A 44 -3.19 2.65 8.78
N LEU A 45 -3.85 1.81 7.97
CA LEU A 45 -4.93 2.24 7.09
C LEU A 45 -6.14 2.73 7.91
N GLU A 46 -6.53 2.01 8.96
CA GLU A 46 -7.67 2.36 9.81
C GLU A 46 -7.45 3.70 10.51
N GLU A 47 -6.29 3.90 11.14
CA GLU A 47 -5.94 5.15 11.83
C GLU A 47 -5.88 6.34 10.86
N SER A 48 -5.32 6.12 9.65
CA SER A 48 -5.26 7.17 8.63
C SER A 48 -6.64 7.52 8.06
N LEU A 49 -7.50 6.52 7.83
CA LEU A 49 -8.89 6.74 7.40
C LEU A 49 -9.67 7.58 8.42
N ASP A 50 -9.60 7.21 9.69
CA ASP A 50 -10.30 7.92 10.76
C ASP A 50 -9.80 9.35 10.92
N LYS A 51 -8.48 9.54 10.87
CA LYS A 51 -7.87 10.88 10.93
C LYS A 51 -8.36 11.76 9.79
N ILE A 52 -8.15 11.34 8.54
CA ILE A 52 -8.49 12.13 7.35
C ILE A 52 -10.00 12.38 7.28
N ASN A 53 -10.81 11.37 7.59
CA ASN A 53 -12.26 11.52 7.62
C ASN A 53 -12.74 12.53 8.67
N ASN A 54 -12.19 12.43 9.90
CA ASN A 54 -12.55 13.34 11.00
C ASN A 54 -12.05 14.78 10.79
N GLU A 55 -10.92 14.95 10.13
CA GLU A 55 -10.39 16.29 9.85
C GLU A 55 -11.12 16.99 8.69
N ILE A 56 -11.50 16.25 7.63
CA ILE A 56 -11.87 16.88 6.34
C ILE A 56 -13.28 16.49 5.86
N TYR A 57 -13.65 15.19 5.80
CA TYR A 57 -14.78 14.73 4.97
C TYR A 57 -16.07 14.45 5.73
N LYS A 58 -16.00 13.90 6.94
CA LYS A 58 -17.17 13.57 7.79
C LYS A 58 -18.10 12.50 7.18
N PHE A 59 -17.58 11.55 6.41
CA PHE A 59 -18.34 10.40 5.92
C PHE A 59 -18.72 9.43 7.03
N ASN A 60 -19.74 8.63 6.80
CA ASN A 60 -20.02 7.45 7.61
C ASN A 60 -19.21 6.27 7.05
N LEU A 61 -18.13 5.86 7.73
CA LEU A 61 -17.25 4.77 7.31
C LEU A 61 -17.77 3.43 7.84
N ILE A 62 -18.13 2.51 6.95
CA ILE A 62 -18.52 1.14 7.26
C ILE A 62 -17.28 0.27 7.02
N LYS A 63 -16.60 -0.14 8.09
CA LYS A 63 -15.28 -0.75 8.03
C LYS A 63 -15.31 -2.26 8.26
N TYR A 64 -14.71 -3.01 7.32
CA TYR A 64 -14.47 -4.45 7.43
C TYR A 64 -12.98 -4.75 7.21
N PHE A 65 -12.24 -4.91 8.31
CA PHE A 65 -10.83 -5.24 8.31
C PHE A 65 -10.66 -6.71 8.72
N ILE A 66 -10.13 -7.52 7.80
CA ILE A 66 -9.95 -8.97 8.00
C ILE A 66 -8.47 -9.28 7.89
N PRO A 67 -7.86 -9.93 8.92
CA PRO A 67 -6.48 -10.38 8.83
C PRO A 67 -6.28 -11.36 7.65
N ALA A 68 -5.18 -11.21 6.91
CA ALA A 68 -4.90 -12.00 5.72
C ALA A 68 -5.05 -13.53 5.94
N LYS A 69 -4.59 -14.03 7.10
CA LYS A 69 -4.67 -15.46 7.48
C LYS A 69 -6.10 -15.98 7.72
N GLU A 70 -7.05 -15.10 8.02
CA GLU A 70 -8.44 -15.44 8.38
C GLU A 70 -9.42 -15.18 7.23
N PHE A 71 -8.93 -14.58 6.15
CA PHE A 71 -9.74 -14.14 5.04
C PHE A 71 -10.23 -15.29 4.17
N LYS A 72 -11.51 -15.18 3.79
CA LYS A 72 -12.15 -15.98 2.74
C LYS A 72 -12.89 -15.02 1.81
N PRO A 73 -12.74 -15.13 0.48
CA PRO A 73 -13.40 -14.24 -0.48
C PRO A 73 -14.91 -14.09 -0.26
N SER A 74 -15.57 -15.18 0.17
CA SER A 74 -17.01 -15.19 0.48
C SER A 74 -17.43 -14.18 1.56
N GLN A 75 -16.53 -13.77 2.45
CA GLN A 75 -16.80 -12.76 3.48
C GLN A 75 -17.03 -11.39 2.83
N PHE A 76 -16.15 -10.96 1.90
CA PHE A 76 -16.33 -9.71 1.17
C PHE A 76 -17.48 -9.78 0.17
N VAL A 77 -17.64 -10.91 -0.55
CA VAL A 77 -18.79 -11.12 -1.44
C VAL A 77 -20.13 -10.92 -0.71
N LYS A 78 -20.25 -11.44 0.52
CA LYS A 78 -21.48 -11.26 1.33
C LYS A 78 -21.75 -9.79 1.64
N ILE A 79 -20.73 -9.03 2.01
CA ILE A 79 -20.87 -7.61 2.38
C ILE A 79 -21.12 -6.75 1.13
N LEU A 80 -20.40 -7.02 0.03
CA LEU A 80 -20.56 -6.29 -1.23
C LEU A 80 -21.96 -6.41 -1.85
N LYS A 81 -22.69 -7.50 -1.57
CA LYS A 81 -24.08 -7.68 -2.02
C LYS A 81 -25.07 -6.75 -1.34
N GLU A 82 -24.72 -6.13 -0.22
CA GLU A 82 -25.60 -5.25 0.54
C GLU A 82 -25.55 -3.80 0.00
N THR A 83 -25.69 -3.64 -1.33
CA THR A 83 -25.45 -2.37 -2.03
C THR A 83 -26.30 -1.20 -1.54
N SER A 84 -27.49 -1.47 -0.97
CA SER A 84 -28.34 -0.42 -0.39
C SER A 84 -27.77 0.26 0.86
N LYS A 85 -26.73 -0.32 1.48
CA LYS A 85 -26.15 0.19 2.72
C LYS A 85 -25.02 1.21 2.53
N PHE A 86 -24.49 1.35 1.31
CA PHE A 86 -23.36 2.22 1.03
C PHE A 86 -23.48 2.94 -0.32
N ASP A 87 -22.81 4.07 -0.43
CA ASP A 87 -22.78 4.92 -1.62
C ASP A 87 -21.51 4.71 -2.46
N ALA A 88 -20.44 4.21 -1.86
CA ALA A 88 -19.16 3.93 -2.51
C ALA A 88 -18.40 2.79 -1.82
N VAL A 89 -17.44 2.20 -2.52
CA VAL A 89 -16.56 1.14 -1.99
C VAL A 89 -15.10 1.53 -2.15
N ILE A 90 -14.31 1.37 -1.09
CA ILE A 90 -12.84 1.32 -1.13
C ILE A 90 -12.42 -0.09 -0.74
N ILE A 91 -11.59 -0.75 -1.56
CA ILE A 91 -11.17 -2.12 -1.32
C ILE A 91 -9.67 -2.32 -1.41
N VAL A 92 -9.12 -3.08 -0.46
CA VAL A 92 -7.77 -3.64 -0.43
C VAL A 92 -7.91 -5.14 -0.20
N SER A 93 -7.61 -5.98 -1.18
CA SER A 93 -7.73 -7.44 -1.05
C SER A 93 -6.87 -8.16 -2.08
N GLN A 94 -6.70 -9.46 -1.92
CA GLN A 94 -6.25 -10.31 -3.02
C GLN A 94 -7.34 -10.35 -4.10
N GLU A 95 -6.95 -10.48 -5.36
CA GLU A 95 -7.88 -10.58 -6.48
C GLU A 95 -8.61 -11.93 -6.44
N ASP A 96 -9.94 -11.90 -6.56
CA ASP A 96 -10.82 -13.05 -6.62
C ASP A 96 -11.96 -12.79 -7.59
N GLN A 97 -12.32 -13.78 -8.42
CA GLN A 97 -13.32 -13.62 -9.46
C GLN A 97 -14.71 -13.25 -8.93
N ASN A 98 -15.11 -13.80 -7.78
CA ASN A 98 -16.42 -13.48 -7.20
C ASN A 98 -16.44 -12.07 -6.64
N ILE A 99 -15.32 -11.60 -6.05
CA ILE A 99 -15.17 -10.20 -5.62
C ILE A 99 -15.22 -9.29 -6.84
N ASN A 100 -14.48 -9.58 -7.92
CA ASN A 100 -14.50 -8.81 -9.15
C ASN A 100 -15.92 -8.69 -9.74
N ASN A 101 -16.70 -9.77 -9.73
CA ASN A 101 -18.06 -9.79 -10.22
C ASN A 101 -18.98 -8.86 -9.39
N GLU A 102 -18.87 -8.89 -8.07
CA GLU A 102 -19.68 -8.00 -7.21
C GLU A 102 -19.24 -6.53 -7.35
N LEU A 103 -17.95 -6.24 -7.43
CA LEU A 103 -17.46 -4.88 -7.70
C LEU A 103 -17.97 -4.34 -9.04
N SER A 104 -18.00 -5.19 -10.08
CA SER A 104 -18.53 -4.81 -11.39
C SER A 104 -20.05 -4.52 -11.36
N LYS A 105 -20.83 -5.26 -10.56
CA LYS A 105 -22.24 -4.97 -10.34
C LYS A 105 -22.43 -3.62 -9.63
N ILE A 106 -21.66 -3.36 -8.56
CA ILE A 106 -21.70 -2.10 -7.82
C ILE A 106 -21.40 -0.92 -8.75
N ALA A 107 -20.38 -1.06 -9.60
CA ALA A 107 -20.03 -0.05 -10.60
C ALA A 107 -21.16 0.16 -11.62
N SER A 108 -21.86 -0.92 -12.04
CA SER A 108 -22.99 -0.83 -12.96
C SER A 108 -24.23 -0.16 -12.35
N GLU A 109 -24.34 -0.15 -11.01
CA GLU A 109 -25.34 0.61 -10.26
C GLU A 109 -24.98 2.12 -10.14
N GLY A 110 -23.90 2.57 -10.76
CA GLY A 110 -23.45 3.96 -10.72
C GLY A 110 -22.75 4.34 -9.42
N LYS A 111 -22.21 3.39 -8.67
CA LYS A 111 -21.47 3.64 -7.42
C LYS A 111 -19.97 3.57 -7.65
N PRO A 112 -19.18 4.54 -7.15
CA PRO A 112 -17.74 4.51 -7.29
C PRO A 112 -17.12 3.33 -6.55
N VAL A 113 -16.24 2.61 -7.25
CA VAL A 113 -15.41 1.53 -6.73
C VAL A 113 -13.95 1.94 -6.82
N ILE A 114 -13.29 2.11 -5.69
CA ILE A 114 -11.88 2.49 -5.60
C ILE A 114 -11.08 1.28 -5.11
N THR A 115 -10.05 0.89 -5.86
CA THR A 115 -9.05 -0.06 -5.40
C THR A 115 -7.86 0.71 -4.83
N LEU A 116 -7.41 0.35 -3.62
CA LEU A 116 -6.36 1.07 -2.90
C LEU A 116 -5.15 0.13 -2.68
N THR A 117 -3.93 0.64 -2.89
CA THR A 117 -2.66 -0.08 -2.70
C THR A 117 -2.48 -1.32 -3.59
N THR A 118 -3.49 -2.16 -3.76
CA THR A 118 -3.49 -3.31 -4.68
C THR A 118 -4.63 -3.19 -5.68
N ASP A 119 -4.34 -3.42 -6.96
CA ASP A 119 -5.28 -3.18 -8.04
C ASP A 119 -6.13 -4.40 -8.39
N PHE A 120 -7.33 -4.14 -8.93
CA PHE A 120 -8.28 -5.11 -9.47
C PHE A 120 -8.65 -4.74 -10.92
N PRO A 121 -7.74 -4.87 -11.88
CA PRO A 121 -7.96 -4.39 -13.25
C PRO A 121 -9.08 -5.12 -13.99
N ASN A 122 -9.42 -6.34 -13.55
CA ASN A 122 -10.52 -7.13 -14.12
C ASN A 122 -11.90 -6.79 -13.53
N SER A 123 -11.98 -5.89 -12.54
CA SER A 123 -13.22 -5.31 -12.05
C SER A 123 -13.49 -3.99 -12.79
N SER A 124 -14.75 -3.60 -12.88
CA SER A 124 -15.15 -2.29 -13.43
C SER A 124 -14.90 -1.16 -12.42
N ARG A 125 -13.72 -1.16 -11.78
CA ARG A 125 -13.37 -0.13 -10.81
C ARG A 125 -13.31 1.26 -11.42
N SER A 126 -13.71 2.27 -10.66
CA SER A 126 -13.64 3.66 -11.08
C SER A 126 -12.21 4.18 -11.11
N ALA A 127 -11.39 3.80 -10.13
CA ALA A 127 -9.97 4.15 -10.11
C ALA A 127 -9.15 3.18 -9.25
N TYR A 128 -7.87 3.05 -9.59
CA TYR A 128 -6.83 2.53 -8.71
C TYR A 128 -6.08 3.70 -8.08
N ILE A 129 -5.81 3.60 -6.79
CA ILE A 129 -5.02 4.58 -6.04
C ILE A 129 -3.92 3.86 -5.27
N GLY A 130 -2.69 4.24 -5.50
CA GLY A 130 -1.49 3.62 -4.93
C GLY A 130 -0.26 3.99 -5.72
N ASN A 131 0.91 3.49 -5.36
CA ASN A 131 2.11 3.71 -6.15
C ASN A 131 2.22 2.72 -7.33
N ASN A 132 3.18 2.98 -8.23
CA ASN A 132 3.53 2.02 -9.27
C ASN A 132 4.33 0.87 -8.64
N GLN A 133 3.67 -0.26 -8.45
CA GLN A 133 4.23 -1.39 -7.71
C GLN A 133 5.44 -2.03 -8.41
N SER A 134 5.44 -2.07 -9.75
CA SER A 134 6.60 -2.57 -10.52
C SER A 134 7.82 -1.66 -10.34
N ASN A 135 7.61 -0.33 -10.35
CA ASN A 135 8.69 0.62 -10.09
C ASN A 135 9.19 0.54 -8.63
N ALA A 136 8.30 0.29 -7.65
CA ALA A 136 8.70 0.07 -6.27
C ALA A 136 9.61 -1.15 -6.12
N GLY A 137 9.27 -2.26 -6.79
CA GLY A 137 10.13 -3.45 -6.85
C GLY A 137 11.47 -3.18 -7.57
N SER A 138 11.43 -2.45 -8.68
CA SER A 138 12.65 -2.03 -9.41
C SER A 138 13.56 -1.17 -8.54
N THR A 139 12.99 -0.26 -7.77
CA THR A 139 13.72 0.58 -6.80
C THR A 139 14.39 -0.28 -5.73
N ALA A 140 13.71 -1.29 -5.18
CA ALA A 140 14.30 -2.22 -4.22
C ALA A 140 15.51 -2.97 -4.81
N ALA A 141 15.38 -3.45 -6.05
CA ALA A 141 16.47 -4.14 -6.73
C ALA A 141 17.70 -3.24 -6.93
N ASN A 142 17.48 -1.98 -7.36
CA ASN A 142 18.56 -1.02 -7.51
C ASN A 142 19.24 -0.70 -6.17
N ILE A 143 18.45 -0.50 -5.09
CA ILE A 143 19.00 -0.27 -3.75
C ILE A 143 19.85 -1.46 -3.30
N ILE A 144 19.35 -2.68 -3.37
CA ILE A 144 20.08 -3.87 -2.96
C ILE A 144 21.34 -4.05 -3.84
N GLY A 145 21.17 -3.97 -5.16
CA GLY A 145 22.29 -4.18 -6.09
C GLY A 145 23.44 -3.20 -5.90
N LYS A 146 23.13 -1.91 -5.71
CA LYS A 146 24.13 -0.86 -5.44
C LYS A 146 24.83 -1.07 -4.10
N ASN A 147 24.12 -1.45 -3.04
CA ASN A 147 24.71 -1.65 -1.72
C ASN A 147 25.49 -2.98 -1.62
N VAL A 148 25.08 -4.02 -2.33
CA VAL A 148 25.87 -5.27 -2.43
C VAL A 148 27.13 -5.06 -3.27
N GLY A 149 27.07 -4.24 -4.31
CA GLY A 149 28.18 -3.92 -5.18
C GLY A 149 28.61 -5.11 -6.05
N LYS A 150 29.93 -5.34 -6.14
CA LYS A 150 30.51 -6.38 -7.01
C LYS A 150 30.46 -7.80 -6.43
N ARG A 151 29.98 -7.98 -5.19
CA ARG A 151 29.87 -9.30 -4.57
C ARG A 151 28.89 -10.17 -5.36
N SER A 152 29.23 -11.46 -5.52
CA SER A 152 28.35 -12.45 -6.16
C SER A 152 27.69 -13.32 -5.12
N GLY A 153 26.37 -13.50 -5.23
CA GLY A 153 25.65 -14.34 -4.25
C GLY A 153 24.15 -14.32 -4.39
N SER A 154 23.47 -14.77 -3.33
CA SER A 154 22.03 -14.92 -3.31
C SER A 154 21.30 -13.72 -2.68
N ILE A 155 20.12 -13.48 -3.20
CA ILE A 155 19.10 -12.60 -2.59
C ILE A 155 17.93 -13.49 -2.16
N LEU A 156 17.50 -13.31 -0.93
CA LEU A 156 16.27 -13.91 -0.42
C LEU A 156 15.10 -12.93 -0.61
N MET A 157 14.02 -13.42 -1.20
CA MET A 157 12.78 -12.65 -1.33
C MET A 157 11.73 -13.21 -0.39
N VAL A 158 11.07 -12.34 0.37
CA VAL A 158 10.00 -12.71 1.32
C VAL A 158 8.70 -12.09 0.85
N MET A 159 7.69 -12.94 0.64
CA MET A 159 6.36 -12.58 0.16
C MET A 159 5.29 -13.09 1.12
N SER A 160 4.03 -12.68 0.96
CA SER A 160 2.95 -13.24 1.78
C SER A 160 1.87 -13.94 0.95
N MET A 161 0.84 -13.24 0.60
CA MET A 161 -0.30 -13.73 -0.16
C MET A 161 -0.18 -13.28 -1.62
N PRO A 162 -0.94 -13.86 -2.55
CA PRO A 162 -0.90 -13.48 -3.97
C PRO A 162 -1.63 -12.14 -4.23
N TYR A 163 -1.27 -11.11 -3.48
CA TYR A 163 -1.71 -9.75 -3.80
C TYR A 163 -1.05 -9.29 -5.09
N ARG A 164 -1.82 -8.65 -5.95
CA ARG A 164 -1.31 -8.11 -7.21
C ARG A 164 -0.15 -7.13 -6.97
N CYS A 165 -0.23 -6.26 -5.96
CA CYS A 165 0.85 -5.35 -5.63
C CYS A 165 2.17 -6.08 -5.31
N GLN A 166 2.12 -7.23 -4.62
CA GLN A 166 3.32 -8.01 -4.33
C GLN A 166 3.86 -8.72 -5.59
N GLN A 167 2.99 -9.22 -6.44
CA GLN A 167 3.39 -9.83 -7.72
C GLN A 167 4.06 -8.81 -8.65
N GLU A 168 3.51 -7.61 -8.74
CA GLU A 168 4.10 -6.52 -9.55
C GLU A 168 5.43 -6.03 -8.98
N ARG A 169 5.57 -5.93 -7.65
CA ARG A 169 6.85 -5.65 -6.99
C ARG A 169 7.89 -6.73 -7.30
N GLU A 170 7.50 -8.00 -7.23
CA GLU A 170 8.37 -9.12 -7.60
C GLU A 170 8.84 -9.02 -9.04
N LEU A 171 7.92 -8.78 -10.00
CA LEU A 171 8.27 -8.66 -11.42
C LEU A 171 9.26 -7.52 -11.66
N GLY A 172 9.02 -6.34 -11.09
CA GLY A 172 9.92 -5.19 -11.20
C GLY A 172 11.29 -5.48 -10.60
N PHE A 173 11.33 -6.10 -9.43
CA PHE A 173 12.57 -6.50 -8.76
C PHE A 173 13.39 -7.49 -9.61
N ARG A 174 12.76 -8.57 -10.08
CA ARG A 174 13.43 -9.58 -10.91
C ARG A 174 13.95 -9.02 -12.21
N LYS A 175 13.18 -8.11 -12.85
CA LYS A 175 13.57 -7.44 -14.10
C LYS A 175 14.91 -6.71 -13.91
N VAL A 176 14.99 -5.79 -12.95
CA VAL A 176 16.17 -4.97 -12.70
C VAL A 176 17.35 -5.83 -12.21
N LEU A 177 17.10 -6.78 -11.30
CA LEU A 177 18.18 -7.63 -10.81
C LEU A 177 18.86 -8.42 -11.93
N ARG A 178 18.06 -8.98 -12.87
CA ARG A 178 18.61 -9.73 -14.02
C ARG A 178 19.37 -8.86 -15.01
N SER A 179 18.86 -7.65 -15.29
CA SER A 179 19.47 -6.78 -16.32
C SER A 179 20.68 -6.00 -15.82
N GLU A 180 20.69 -5.58 -14.56
CA GLU A 180 21.71 -4.65 -14.05
C GLU A 180 22.66 -5.29 -13.04
N PHE A 181 22.26 -6.37 -12.36
CA PHE A 181 23.03 -7.03 -11.31
C PHE A 181 23.13 -8.54 -11.53
N PRO A 182 23.70 -9.01 -12.66
CA PRO A 182 23.74 -10.43 -13.02
C PRO A 182 24.55 -11.32 -12.06
N ASN A 183 25.39 -10.70 -11.22
CA ASN A 183 26.12 -11.34 -10.13
C ASN A 183 25.21 -11.73 -8.94
N LEU A 184 23.97 -11.20 -8.87
CA LEU A 184 23.02 -11.50 -7.82
C LEU A 184 21.90 -12.41 -8.33
N LYS A 185 21.57 -13.44 -7.57
CA LYS A 185 20.54 -14.42 -7.97
C LYS A 185 19.52 -14.61 -6.85
N ILE A 186 18.24 -14.55 -7.21
CA ILE A 186 17.17 -14.99 -6.30
C ILE A 186 17.18 -16.52 -6.30
N LYS A 187 17.58 -17.13 -5.18
CA LYS A 187 17.56 -18.58 -5.02
C LYS A 187 16.19 -19.09 -4.62
N GLU A 188 15.51 -18.35 -3.75
CA GLU A 188 14.24 -18.79 -3.18
C GLU A 188 13.33 -17.58 -2.89
N SER A 189 12.02 -17.80 -2.94
CA SER A 189 11.00 -16.91 -2.43
C SER A 189 10.22 -17.64 -1.35
N VAL A 190 10.13 -17.06 -0.15
CA VAL A 190 9.38 -17.64 0.97
C VAL A 190 8.09 -16.87 1.22
N PHE A 191 7.04 -17.57 1.66
CA PHE A 191 5.71 -16.98 1.87
C PHE A 191 5.33 -17.02 3.35
N ASN A 192 4.92 -15.89 3.92
CA ASN A 192 4.83 -15.67 5.38
C ASN A 192 3.47 -15.26 5.93
N LEU A 193 2.40 -15.24 5.20
CA LEU A 193 1.07 -14.79 5.64
C LEU A 193 1.06 -13.39 6.36
N ASP A 194 1.98 -12.49 6.02
CA ASP A 194 2.16 -11.16 6.63
C ASP A 194 2.44 -11.14 8.15
N THR A 195 2.97 -12.24 8.71
CA THR A 195 3.26 -12.31 10.14
C THR A 195 4.77 -12.32 10.45
N SER A 196 5.15 -11.65 11.54
CA SER A 196 6.55 -11.65 12.01
C SER A 196 7.04 -13.04 12.43
N GLU A 197 6.16 -13.86 12.98
CA GLU A 197 6.50 -15.21 13.41
C GLU A 197 6.91 -16.09 12.21
N GLN A 198 6.12 -16.06 11.15
CA GLN A 198 6.43 -16.87 9.97
C GLN A 198 7.64 -16.33 9.21
N SER A 199 7.78 -15.00 9.09
CA SER A 199 8.98 -14.37 8.54
C SER A 199 10.23 -14.83 9.29
N TYR A 200 10.22 -14.81 10.61
CA TYR A 200 11.32 -15.31 11.45
C TYR A 200 11.62 -16.77 11.15
N LYS A 201 10.60 -17.63 11.18
CA LYS A 201 10.77 -19.08 10.97
C LYS A 201 11.39 -19.40 9.60
N TYR A 202 10.86 -18.80 8.54
CA TYR A 202 11.31 -19.08 7.17
C TYR A 202 12.66 -18.49 6.86
N VAL A 203 12.94 -17.24 7.27
CA VAL A 203 14.25 -16.61 7.06
C VAL A 203 15.33 -17.36 7.85
N LYS A 204 15.07 -17.74 9.08
CA LYS A 204 16.00 -18.52 9.91
C LYS A 204 16.28 -19.89 9.30
N LYS A 205 15.24 -20.57 8.79
CA LYS A 205 15.39 -21.86 8.07
C LYS A 205 16.26 -21.67 6.84
N TYR A 206 15.94 -20.67 6.00
CA TYR A 206 16.69 -20.39 4.79
C TYR A 206 18.20 -20.19 5.08
N ILE A 207 18.52 -19.32 6.06
CA ILE A 207 19.93 -19.05 6.40
C ILE A 207 20.65 -20.31 6.90
N LYS A 208 19.99 -21.17 7.67
CA LYS A 208 20.56 -22.45 8.12
C LYS A 208 20.87 -23.41 6.97
N GLU A 209 20.00 -23.49 5.97
CA GLU A 209 20.10 -24.45 4.87
C GLU A 209 20.99 -23.97 3.72
N ASN A 210 21.02 -22.65 3.47
CA ASN A 210 21.66 -22.07 2.29
C ASN A 210 22.83 -21.11 2.61
N GLY A 211 23.06 -20.81 3.88
CA GLY A 211 23.94 -19.74 4.31
C GLY A 211 23.28 -18.36 4.18
N PRO A 212 23.96 -17.30 4.67
CA PRO A 212 23.43 -15.94 4.64
C PRO A 212 23.36 -15.40 3.20
N PRO A 213 22.21 -14.80 2.80
CA PRO A 213 22.10 -14.08 1.54
C PRO A 213 22.86 -12.74 1.63
N LEU A 214 23.23 -12.16 0.50
CA LEU A 214 23.82 -10.81 0.45
C LEU A 214 22.77 -9.71 0.66
N GLY A 215 21.51 -10.01 0.37
CA GLY A 215 20.41 -9.12 0.61
C GLY A 215 19.10 -9.87 0.84
N ILE A 216 18.18 -9.20 1.55
CA ILE A 216 16.81 -9.65 1.76
C ILE A 216 15.88 -8.56 1.27
N TYR A 217 14.99 -8.92 0.35
CA TYR A 217 13.88 -8.08 -0.06
C TYR A 217 12.59 -8.61 0.55
N ASN A 218 12.08 -7.92 1.57
CA ASN A 218 10.78 -8.25 2.16
C ASN A 218 9.68 -7.43 1.51
N ILE A 219 8.95 -8.05 0.59
CA ILE A 219 7.82 -7.46 -0.14
C ILE A 219 6.58 -7.37 0.76
N ALA A 220 6.50 -8.26 1.73
CA ALA A 220 5.36 -8.48 2.63
C ALA A 220 5.50 -7.74 3.98
N GLY A 221 4.54 -7.95 4.86
CA GLY A 221 4.68 -7.63 6.28
C GLY A 221 5.73 -8.50 7.00
N GLY A 222 5.89 -8.30 8.30
CA GLY A 222 6.76 -9.15 9.13
C GLY A 222 8.22 -8.73 9.20
N ASN A 223 8.56 -7.46 8.92
CA ASN A 223 9.93 -6.92 9.02
C ASN A 223 10.62 -7.23 10.36
N LEU A 224 9.88 -7.22 11.49
CA LEU A 224 10.43 -7.58 12.80
C LEU A 224 10.95 -9.02 12.83
N GLY A 225 10.22 -9.94 12.21
CA GLY A 225 10.60 -11.35 12.15
C GLY A 225 11.85 -11.58 11.32
N VAL A 226 11.95 -10.90 10.17
CA VAL A 226 13.15 -10.92 9.31
C VAL A 226 14.36 -10.42 10.09
N SER A 227 14.25 -9.24 10.70
CA SER A 227 15.31 -8.64 11.50
C SER A 227 15.75 -9.52 12.66
N LYS A 228 14.80 -10.14 13.38
CA LYS A 228 15.10 -11.07 14.46
C LYS A 228 15.88 -12.28 13.97
N ALA A 229 15.47 -12.87 12.83
CA ALA A 229 16.17 -14.00 12.25
C ALA A 229 17.63 -13.67 11.88
N ILE A 230 17.88 -12.53 11.25
CA ILE A 230 19.21 -12.04 10.92
C ILE A 230 20.07 -11.90 12.18
N SER A 231 19.51 -11.24 13.21
CA SER A 231 20.25 -10.96 14.47
C SER A 231 20.66 -12.23 15.21
N GLU A 232 19.78 -13.24 15.28
CA GLU A 232 20.04 -14.49 15.98
C GLU A 232 21.02 -15.42 15.25
N MET A 233 21.18 -15.28 13.94
CA MET A 233 22.09 -16.13 13.17
C MET A 233 23.55 -15.69 13.23
N ASN A 234 23.86 -14.57 13.93
CA ASN A 234 25.22 -14.04 14.11
C ASN A 234 26.00 -13.97 12.79
N VAL A 235 25.33 -13.49 11.73
CA VAL A 235 25.96 -13.37 10.39
C VAL A 235 27.07 -12.35 10.46
N LYS A 236 28.29 -12.72 10.04
CA LYS A 236 29.47 -11.84 10.08
C LYS A 236 29.37 -10.69 9.07
N ASP A 237 28.86 -11.00 7.88
CA ASP A 237 28.74 -10.03 6.80
C ASP A 237 27.39 -9.31 6.86
N HIS A 238 27.38 -8.04 6.51
CA HIS A 238 26.16 -7.26 6.45
C HIS A 238 25.24 -7.78 5.34
N ILE A 239 23.99 -8.07 5.72
CA ILE A 239 22.89 -8.41 4.80
C ILE A 239 22.11 -7.14 4.52
N VAL A 240 22.07 -6.70 3.26
CA VAL A 240 21.28 -5.51 2.86
C VAL A 240 19.79 -5.84 2.98
N PHE A 241 19.12 -5.24 3.95
CA PHE A 241 17.71 -5.50 4.22
C PHE A 241 16.81 -4.34 3.76
N VAL A 242 15.98 -4.61 2.75
CA VAL A 242 14.97 -3.69 2.21
C VAL A 242 13.59 -4.28 2.41
N GLY A 243 12.66 -3.49 2.95
CA GLY A 243 11.26 -3.89 3.09
C GLY A 243 10.30 -2.79 2.69
N HIS A 244 9.02 -3.01 2.94
CA HIS A 244 7.97 -2.07 2.62
C HIS A 244 7.33 -1.50 3.87
N GLU A 245 6.71 -0.33 3.71
CA GLU A 245 5.85 0.40 4.63
C GLU A 245 6.55 0.95 5.88
N LEU A 246 6.64 2.28 5.94
CA LEU A 246 7.13 2.98 7.12
C LEU A 246 6.01 3.01 8.18
N ASN A 247 6.14 2.14 9.16
CA ASN A 247 5.31 2.10 10.35
C ASN A 247 6.18 2.13 11.61
N LYS A 248 5.57 2.11 12.80
CA LYS A 248 6.30 2.16 14.08
C LYS A 248 7.40 1.09 14.19
N ASN A 249 7.13 -0.12 13.69
CA ASN A 249 8.09 -1.22 13.76
C ASN A 249 9.27 -1.04 12.81
N SER A 250 9.00 -0.75 11.52
CA SER A 250 10.06 -0.55 10.53
C SER A 250 10.89 0.69 10.82
N ARG A 251 10.28 1.76 11.36
CA ARG A 251 11.01 2.93 11.87
C ARG A 251 12.02 2.52 12.95
N ASN A 252 11.58 1.79 13.96
CA ASN A 252 12.46 1.33 15.04
C ASN A 252 13.61 0.47 14.50
N LEU A 253 13.36 -0.36 13.49
CA LEU A 253 14.40 -1.15 12.84
C LEU A 253 15.43 -0.28 12.10
N LEU A 254 14.99 0.76 11.38
CA LEU A 254 15.86 1.73 10.71
C LEU A 254 16.73 2.49 11.70
N GLU A 255 16.13 3.05 12.76
CA GLU A 255 16.81 3.80 13.81
C GLU A 255 17.92 2.99 14.50
N ASN A 256 17.67 1.70 14.71
CA ASN A 256 18.60 0.79 15.35
C ASN A 256 19.55 0.04 14.40
N ASN A 257 19.63 0.45 13.13
CA ASN A 257 20.43 -0.21 12.07
C ASN A 257 20.16 -1.72 11.92
N LYS A 258 18.92 -2.15 12.15
CA LYS A 258 18.47 -3.52 11.95
C LYS A 258 17.73 -3.72 10.62
N MET A 259 17.61 -2.66 9.86
CA MET A 259 17.05 -2.59 8.52
C MET A 259 17.70 -1.39 7.81
N ASP A 260 18.01 -1.51 6.52
CA ASP A 260 18.70 -0.47 5.79
C ASP A 260 17.73 0.53 5.14
N PHE A 261 16.72 0.01 4.45
CA PHE A 261 15.77 0.85 3.72
C PHE A 261 14.33 0.33 3.84
N VAL A 262 13.41 1.27 3.85
CA VAL A 262 11.98 1.04 3.68
C VAL A 262 11.49 1.77 2.45
N ILE A 263 10.78 1.06 1.59
CA ILE A 263 10.02 1.65 0.50
C ILE A 263 8.60 1.87 0.99
N GLY A 264 8.16 3.11 0.92
CA GLY A 264 6.83 3.52 1.38
C GLY A 264 6.08 4.32 0.34
N HIS A 265 4.88 4.71 0.71
CA HIS A 265 4.01 5.61 -0.04
C HIS A 265 3.23 6.50 0.94
N ASP A 266 2.51 7.48 0.42
CA ASP A 266 1.74 8.41 1.25
C ASP A 266 0.29 7.95 1.40
N VAL A 267 0.02 7.09 2.39
CA VAL A 267 -1.31 6.53 2.66
C VAL A 267 -2.35 7.62 2.94
N GLU A 268 -1.98 8.70 3.65
CA GLU A 268 -2.91 9.80 3.94
C GLU A 268 -3.30 10.54 2.64
N LEU A 269 -2.33 10.81 1.77
CA LEU A 269 -2.60 11.39 0.45
C LEU A 269 -3.48 10.47 -0.40
N GLU A 270 -3.20 9.17 -0.42
CA GLU A 270 -3.98 8.19 -1.17
C GLU A 270 -5.44 8.13 -0.69
N ILE A 271 -5.67 8.18 0.63
CA ILE A 271 -7.02 8.23 1.21
C ILE A 271 -7.73 9.53 0.81
N LYS A 272 -7.04 10.68 0.88
CA LYS A 272 -7.62 11.96 0.43
C LYS A 272 -8.04 11.90 -1.02
N VAL A 273 -7.16 11.41 -1.90
CA VAL A 273 -7.48 11.25 -3.33
C VAL A 273 -8.64 10.29 -3.53
N ALA A 274 -8.72 9.19 -2.74
CA ALA A 274 -9.84 8.26 -2.81
C ALA A 274 -11.17 8.95 -2.46
N PHE A 275 -11.20 9.71 -1.38
CA PHE A 275 -12.39 10.43 -0.96
C PHE A 275 -12.77 11.56 -1.93
N ASP A 276 -11.81 12.30 -2.46
CA ASP A 276 -12.04 13.32 -3.49
C ASP A 276 -12.66 12.68 -4.75
N LYS A 277 -12.12 11.55 -5.21
CA LYS A 277 -12.69 10.83 -6.37
C LYS A 277 -14.12 10.33 -6.14
N ILE A 278 -14.45 9.92 -4.91
CA ILE A 278 -15.82 9.55 -4.55
C ILE A 278 -16.76 10.77 -4.59
N LEU A 279 -16.31 11.93 -4.14
CA LEU A 279 -17.10 13.16 -4.20
C LEU A 279 -17.28 13.69 -5.63
N ASP A 280 -16.26 13.55 -6.46
CA ASP A 280 -16.28 14.07 -7.84
C ASP A 280 -16.93 13.11 -8.84
N PHE A 281 -17.19 11.85 -8.43
CA PHE A 281 -17.74 10.82 -9.30
C PHE A 281 -19.08 11.21 -9.94
N GLU A 282 -19.94 11.88 -9.19
CA GLU A 282 -21.26 12.37 -9.67
C GLU A 282 -21.15 13.59 -10.58
N LYS A 283 -20.00 14.33 -10.52
CA LYS A 283 -19.81 15.59 -11.26
C LYS A 283 -19.14 15.40 -12.61
N ASN A 284 -18.32 14.35 -12.75
CA ASN A 284 -17.49 14.12 -13.93
C ASN A 284 -17.29 12.61 -14.16
N SER A 285 -18.11 12.01 -15.03
CA SER A 285 -17.94 10.60 -15.45
C SER A 285 -16.59 10.31 -16.12
N ASP A 286 -15.91 11.31 -16.65
CA ASP A 286 -14.66 11.16 -17.40
C ASP A 286 -13.39 11.13 -16.52
N ASN A 287 -13.47 11.40 -15.21
CA ASN A 287 -12.31 11.46 -14.33
C ASN A 287 -12.03 10.11 -13.61
N GLN A 288 -12.17 8.99 -14.33
CA GLN A 288 -11.91 7.63 -13.82
C GLN A 288 -10.43 7.22 -13.90
N ASN A 289 -9.51 8.18 -13.95
CA ASN A 289 -8.09 7.88 -14.06
C ASN A 289 -7.52 7.41 -12.73
N SER A 290 -6.69 6.36 -12.79
CA SER A 290 -5.88 5.91 -11.65
C SER A 290 -4.95 7.02 -11.17
N PHE A 291 -4.66 7.04 -9.88
CA PHE A 291 -3.69 7.94 -9.27
C PHE A 291 -2.49 7.14 -8.77
N PHE A 292 -1.30 7.54 -9.21
CA PHE A 292 -0.05 6.94 -8.78
C PHE A 292 0.67 7.89 -7.82
N SER A 293 0.73 7.49 -6.55
CA SER A 293 1.49 8.20 -5.52
C SER A 293 3.00 7.99 -5.71
N ASP A 294 3.79 8.90 -5.17
CA ASP A 294 5.24 8.81 -5.20
C ASP A 294 5.76 7.61 -4.41
N ILE A 295 6.86 7.04 -4.90
CA ILE A 295 7.62 6.02 -4.18
C ILE A 295 8.56 6.74 -3.22
N LEU A 296 8.35 6.56 -1.92
CA LEU A 296 9.15 7.14 -0.87
C LEU A 296 10.22 6.15 -0.40
N ILE A 297 11.44 6.62 -0.22
CA ILE A 297 12.56 5.81 0.27
C ILE A 297 12.98 6.35 1.63
N PHE A 298 12.92 5.49 2.64
CA PHE A 298 13.31 5.83 4.00
C PHE A 298 14.54 5.05 4.44
N ASN A 299 15.40 5.74 5.17
CA ASN A 299 16.53 5.17 5.89
C ASN A 299 16.56 5.75 7.31
N ARG A 300 17.60 5.44 8.10
CA ARG A 300 17.71 5.92 9.49
C ARG A 300 17.73 7.45 9.64
N TYR A 301 18.06 8.20 8.60
CA TYR A 301 18.23 9.65 8.68
C TYR A 301 16.97 10.44 8.34
N ASN A 302 16.05 9.85 7.56
CA ASN A 302 14.80 10.53 7.16
C ASN A 302 13.51 9.84 7.62
N CYS A 303 13.61 8.72 8.35
CA CYS A 303 12.43 8.00 8.82
C CYS A 303 11.64 8.73 9.93
N MET A 304 12.27 9.71 10.60
CA MET A 304 11.65 10.52 11.65
C MET A 304 10.78 11.66 11.12
N ASP A 305 11.05 12.11 9.89
CA ASP A 305 10.36 13.27 9.30
C ASP A 305 8.90 12.99 8.93
N LYS A 306 8.55 11.73 8.74
CA LYS A 306 7.16 11.29 8.49
C LYS A 306 6.47 10.86 9.78
N LYS A 307 5.23 11.29 9.97
CA LYS A 307 4.38 10.70 11.02
C LYS A 307 4.08 9.24 10.66
N VAL A 308 4.19 8.34 11.64
CA VAL A 308 3.78 6.94 11.53
C VAL A 308 2.90 6.59 12.71
N TYR A 309 1.97 5.72 12.47
CA TYR A 309 0.96 5.27 13.42
C TYR A 309 1.21 3.84 13.91
#